data_4595a78c04e10c8c6aad1ae1f7384e7d
#
_entry.id   4595a78c04e10c8c6aad1ae1f7384e7d
#
_cell.length_a   1.000
_cell.length_b   1.000
_cell.length_c   1.000
_cell.angle_alpha   90.00
_cell.angle_beta   90.00
_cell.angle_gamma   90.00
#
_symmetry.space_group_name_H-M   'P 1'
#
loop_
_entity.id
_entity.type
_entity.pdbx_description
1 polymer ?
#
loop_
_entity_poly.entity_id
_entity_poly.type
_entity_poly.pdbx_seq_one_letter_code
_entity_poly.pdbx_strand_id
1 'polypeptide(L)'
;MPGPNPRLTAVPDVQALLVCTRLWSTGAPIDEGAAARLREAVLVGNHRRYAAAIPAYAALVDESPAAPAVTVADIRDRFLVTDGLFKSYDPAWLEDAPAELTRWLGSIFTERLTDLDLATGDISQWRAALKRHGVYVTFSSGTGGRPSLVPRDRPTLAALRACSGVRLPWTLRAGTYDFLQLVTPGLGLGIQSGAAGLAAGAVRVHHLRAAPFDLRSLAGGPGPPGAPDHDAAADFLARSERPVLVFGTPAEVSDLIDHLASAGRHVRLLPGSQVVTGGGWKGRTAIRREELVEGVRDRLGVPPGRCVDTYSTSELNTVFLTCVNDRYHIPPCVEPVVVDDLLVPVDGDDVVGRLAVLDPFALSYPGSVVTGDAVRLRRDPCGCGLAGPTLAAPIVRAAGAGERGCATVEGGAG
;
A
#
# COMPACT_ATOMS: atom_id res chain seq x y z
N MET A 1 -21.30 6.24 13.48
CA MET A 1 -19.84 6.27 13.34
C MET A 1 -19.27 5.14 14.18
N PRO A 2 -18.38 4.28 13.67
CA PRO A 2 -17.71 3.32 14.55
C PRO A 2 -16.91 4.09 15.59
N GLY A 3 -17.02 3.69 16.84
CA GLY A 3 -16.30 4.29 17.96
C GLY A 3 -14.77 4.22 17.82
N PRO A 4 -14.01 4.90 18.68
CA PRO A 4 -12.55 4.87 18.64
C PRO A 4 -12.06 3.43 18.73
N ASN A 5 -11.08 3.08 17.88
CA ASN A 5 -10.47 1.75 17.89
C ASN A 5 -9.65 1.58 19.20
N PRO A 6 -10.03 0.69 20.12
CA PRO A 6 -9.36 0.57 21.43
C PRO A 6 -7.86 0.22 21.31
N ARG A 7 -7.40 -0.28 20.16
CA ARG A 7 -5.98 -0.59 19.91
C ARG A 7 -5.14 0.64 19.56
N LEU A 8 -5.78 1.76 19.23
CA LEU A 8 -5.13 3.05 18.92
C LEU A 8 -5.31 4.07 20.05
N THR A 9 -6.01 3.72 21.14
CA THR A 9 -6.20 4.64 22.28
C THR A 9 -4.90 5.07 22.95
N ALA A 10 -3.82 4.30 22.78
CA ALA A 10 -2.49 4.64 23.29
C ALA A 10 -1.77 5.74 22.46
N VAL A 11 -2.30 6.17 21.30
CA VAL A 11 -1.70 7.19 20.44
C VAL A 11 -2.80 8.17 19.97
N PRO A 12 -3.21 9.11 20.83
CA PRO A 12 -4.34 10.02 20.56
C PRO A 12 -4.22 10.81 19.25
N ASP A 13 -3.00 11.30 18.94
CA ASP A 13 -2.75 12.11 17.74
C ASP A 13 -2.93 11.28 16.44
N VAL A 14 -2.58 9.99 16.47
CA VAL A 14 -2.85 9.07 15.36
C VAL A 14 -4.36 8.90 15.12
N GLN A 15 -5.14 8.81 16.19
CA GLN A 15 -6.61 8.75 16.05
C GLN A 15 -7.18 10.06 15.51
N ALA A 16 -6.70 11.20 15.95
CA ALA A 16 -7.11 12.51 15.44
C ALA A 16 -6.80 12.62 13.94
N LEU A 17 -5.62 12.20 13.48
CA LEU A 17 -5.27 12.14 12.05
C LEU A 17 -6.20 11.22 11.27
N LEU A 18 -6.57 10.06 11.79
CA LEU A 18 -7.53 9.17 11.14
C LEU A 18 -8.92 9.81 11.02
N VAL A 19 -9.35 10.58 12.03
CA VAL A 19 -10.61 11.36 11.95
C VAL A 19 -10.51 12.43 10.86
N CYS A 20 -9.44 13.22 10.82
CA CYS A 20 -9.20 14.21 9.76
C CYS A 20 -9.23 13.57 8.38
N THR A 21 -8.56 12.44 8.21
CA THR A 21 -8.53 11.70 6.93
C THR A 21 -9.92 11.21 6.51
N ARG A 22 -10.73 10.74 7.44
CA ARG A 22 -12.12 10.33 7.17
C ARG A 22 -13.01 11.51 6.78
N LEU A 23 -12.90 12.62 7.48
CA LEU A 23 -13.66 13.84 7.14
C LEU A 23 -13.26 14.33 5.74
N TRP A 24 -11.97 14.45 5.48
CA TRP A 24 -11.45 14.80 4.15
C TRP A 24 -12.01 13.88 3.06
N SER A 25 -12.00 12.57 3.30
CA SER A 25 -12.46 11.59 2.31
C SER A 25 -13.94 11.70 1.96
N THR A 26 -14.73 12.37 2.77
CA THR A 26 -16.15 12.67 2.48
C THR A 26 -16.35 14.01 1.75
N GLY A 27 -15.27 14.73 1.45
CA GLY A 27 -15.33 16.10 0.92
C GLY A 27 -15.67 17.15 1.98
N ALA A 28 -15.72 16.76 3.27
CA ALA A 28 -15.94 17.71 4.33
C ALA A 28 -14.73 18.64 4.50
N PRO A 29 -14.96 19.95 4.79
CA PRO A 29 -13.87 20.85 5.09
C PRO A 29 -13.10 20.37 6.32
N ILE A 30 -11.77 20.44 6.23
CA ILE A 30 -10.86 20.15 7.34
C ILE A 30 -10.00 21.38 7.64
N ASP A 31 -9.59 21.55 8.88
CA ASP A 31 -8.51 22.48 9.22
C ASP A 31 -7.15 21.88 8.80
N GLU A 32 -6.66 22.29 7.63
CA GLU A 32 -5.39 21.79 7.08
C GLU A 32 -4.21 22.14 8.00
N GLY A 33 -4.24 23.28 8.67
CA GLY A 33 -3.21 23.70 9.62
C GLY A 33 -3.19 22.80 10.86
N ALA A 34 -4.36 22.43 11.39
CA ALA A 34 -4.46 21.49 12.50
C ALA A 34 -4.01 20.08 12.08
N ALA A 35 -4.41 19.62 10.89
CA ALA A 35 -3.96 18.35 10.35
C ALA A 35 -2.45 18.29 10.17
N ALA A 36 -1.83 19.37 9.66
CA ALA A 36 -0.36 19.49 9.49
C ALA A 36 0.36 19.43 10.85
N ARG A 37 -0.11 20.16 11.86
CA ARG A 37 0.49 20.12 13.21
C ARG A 37 0.40 18.72 13.85
N LEU A 38 -0.75 18.05 13.72
CA LEU A 38 -0.92 16.68 14.20
C LEU A 38 0.01 15.72 13.48
N ARG A 39 0.11 15.82 12.15
CA ARG A 39 1.01 15.01 11.33
C ARG A 39 2.46 15.20 11.76
N GLU A 40 2.90 16.46 11.93
CA GLU A 40 4.25 16.76 12.42
C GLU A 40 4.52 16.14 13.78
N ALA A 41 3.62 16.32 14.74
CA ALA A 41 3.78 15.75 16.09
C ALA A 41 3.95 14.23 16.05
N VAL A 42 3.14 13.54 15.24
CA VAL A 42 3.24 12.07 15.10
C VAL A 42 4.54 11.66 14.40
N LEU A 43 4.91 12.32 13.29
CA LEU A 43 6.13 11.99 12.55
C LEU A 43 7.39 12.20 13.39
N VAL A 44 7.49 13.31 14.11
CA VAL A 44 8.62 13.57 15.03
C VAL A 44 8.62 12.56 16.20
N GLY A 45 7.44 12.23 16.72
CA GLY A 45 7.30 11.20 17.76
C GLY A 45 7.74 9.80 17.25
N ASN A 46 7.38 9.46 16.03
CA ASN A 46 7.81 8.22 15.38
C ASN A 46 9.32 8.19 15.15
N HIS A 47 9.91 9.28 14.63
CA HIS A 47 11.36 9.40 14.44
C HIS A 47 12.11 9.12 15.74
N ARG A 48 11.71 9.73 16.86
CA ARG A 48 12.33 9.48 18.17
C ARG A 48 12.18 8.02 18.61
N ARG A 49 11.02 7.41 18.37
CA ARG A 49 10.77 5.99 18.66
C ARG A 49 11.65 5.09 17.82
N TYR A 50 11.80 5.36 16.53
CA TYR A 50 12.67 4.57 15.66
C TYR A 50 14.13 4.69 16.07
N ALA A 51 14.62 5.89 16.34
CA ALA A 51 15.99 6.11 16.81
C ALA A 51 16.30 5.38 18.12
N ALA A 52 15.31 5.25 19.01
CA ALA A 52 15.47 4.56 20.29
C ALA A 52 15.34 3.03 20.21
N ALA A 53 14.60 2.47 19.23
CA ALA A 53 14.16 1.08 19.25
C ALA A 53 14.55 0.25 18.01
N ILE A 54 14.87 0.87 16.88
CA ILE A 54 15.16 0.19 15.61
C ILE A 54 16.66 0.28 15.31
N PRO A 55 17.42 -0.83 15.42
CA PRO A 55 18.88 -0.79 15.27
C PRO A 55 19.36 -0.17 13.95
N ALA A 56 18.75 -0.54 12.81
CA ALA A 56 19.15 0.01 11.51
C ALA A 56 18.85 1.51 11.39
N TYR A 57 17.80 2.01 12.05
CA TYR A 57 17.46 3.43 12.04
C TYR A 57 18.31 4.23 13.03
N ALA A 58 18.64 3.64 14.18
CA ALA A 58 19.56 4.24 15.15
C ALA A 58 20.92 4.49 14.50
N ALA A 59 21.46 3.51 13.76
CA ALA A 59 22.71 3.67 13.02
C ALA A 59 22.66 4.86 12.04
N LEU A 60 21.57 5.00 11.28
CA LEU A 60 21.37 6.16 10.39
C LEU A 60 21.37 7.50 11.14
N VAL A 61 20.76 7.53 12.33
CA VAL A 61 20.75 8.75 13.17
C VAL A 61 22.12 9.06 13.74
N ASP A 62 22.87 8.05 14.18
CA ASP A 62 24.22 8.19 14.75
C ASP A 62 25.24 8.66 13.70
N GLU A 63 25.05 8.30 12.42
CA GLU A 63 25.88 8.78 11.31
C GLU A 63 25.61 10.26 10.95
N SER A 64 24.52 10.84 11.42
CA SER A 64 24.17 12.25 11.14
C SER A 64 24.89 13.20 12.10
N PRO A 65 25.82 14.06 11.63
CA PRO A 65 26.58 14.97 12.49
C PRO A 65 25.77 16.15 13.04
N ALA A 66 24.51 16.28 12.60
CA ALA A 66 23.65 17.42 12.94
C ALA A 66 22.86 17.18 14.24
N ALA A 67 22.29 18.26 14.79
CA ALA A 67 21.41 18.20 15.95
C ALA A 67 20.22 17.21 15.73
N PRO A 68 19.62 16.69 16.81
CA PRO A 68 18.44 15.82 16.71
C PRO A 68 17.34 16.45 15.87
N ALA A 69 16.61 15.61 15.09
CA ALA A 69 15.47 16.08 14.32
C ALA A 69 14.35 16.55 15.26
N VAL A 70 13.84 17.75 15.03
CA VAL A 70 12.78 18.36 15.83
C VAL A 70 11.57 18.74 14.97
N THR A 71 11.71 18.72 13.66
CA THR A 71 10.67 19.06 12.66
C THR A 71 10.56 17.98 11.59
N VAL A 72 9.46 18.02 10.85
CA VAL A 72 9.27 17.17 9.63
C VAL A 72 10.31 17.50 8.57
N ALA A 73 10.72 18.77 8.44
CA ALA A 73 11.78 19.17 7.50
C ALA A 73 13.12 18.48 7.83
N ASP A 74 13.49 18.39 9.11
CA ASP A 74 14.69 17.65 9.52
C ASP A 74 14.64 16.17 9.13
N ILE A 75 13.45 15.54 9.25
CA ILE A 75 13.26 14.13 8.89
C ILE A 75 13.34 13.98 7.37
N ARG A 76 12.69 14.86 6.62
CA ARG A 76 12.69 14.90 5.16
C ARG A 76 14.10 15.03 4.58
N ASP A 77 14.89 15.90 5.15
CA ASP A 77 16.21 16.28 4.60
C ASP A 77 17.33 15.30 5.00
N ARG A 78 17.15 14.48 6.05
CA ARG A 78 18.25 13.68 6.62
C ARG A 78 17.94 12.21 6.91
N PHE A 79 16.66 11.84 7.09
CA PHE A 79 16.28 10.54 7.64
C PHE A 79 15.29 9.77 6.78
N LEU A 80 15.35 10.00 5.47
CA LEU A 80 14.63 9.14 4.51
C LEU A 80 15.34 7.80 4.39
N VAL A 81 14.59 6.72 4.41
CA VAL A 81 15.08 5.37 4.09
C VAL A 81 14.55 4.96 2.72
N THR A 82 15.28 4.12 2.00
CA THR A 82 14.79 3.56 0.74
C THR A 82 13.97 2.30 1.00
N ASP A 83 13.12 1.91 0.04
CA ASP A 83 12.41 0.63 0.06
C ASP A 83 13.37 -0.58 0.08
N GLY A 84 14.65 -0.38 -0.27
CA GLY A 84 15.74 -1.36 -0.12
C GLY A 84 15.95 -1.83 1.32
N LEU A 85 15.66 -1.00 2.32
CA LEU A 85 15.72 -1.42 3.74
C LEU A 85 14.88 -2.67 4.00
N PHE A 86 13.68 -2.75 3.42
CA PHE A 86 12.75 -3.87 3.59
C PHE A 86 13.08 -5.07 2.69
N LYS A 87 14.15 -4.97 1.91
CA LYS A 87 14.67 -6.00 1.00
C LYS A 87 16.10 -6.41 1.33
N SER A 88 16.68 -5.90 2.43
CA SER A 88 18.08 -6.08 2.79
C SER A 88 18.41 -7.44 3.46
N TYR A 89 17.53 -8.41 3.34
CA TYR A 89 17.74 -9.80 3.79
C TYR A 89 18.30 -10.67 2.66
N ASP A 90 18.94 -11.79 3.01
CA ASP A 90 19.34 -12.79 2.03
C ASP A 90 18.11 -13.59 1.55
N PRO A 91 17.80 -13.66 0.25
CA PRO A 91 16.68 -14.42 -0.29
C PRO A 91 16.70 -15.91 0.10
N ALA A 92 17.87 -16.51 0.28
CA ALA A 92 17.99 -17.91 0.71
C ALA A 92 17.34 -18.16 2.08
N TRP A 93 17.26 -17.14 2.95
CA TRP A 93 16.61 -17.27 4.26
C TRP A 93 15.10 -17.51 4.17
N LEU A 94 14.47 -17.22 3.02
CA LEU A 94 13.06 -17.53 2.81
C LEU A 94 12.79 -19.04 2.68
N GLU A 95 13.82 -19.84 2.35
CA GLU A 95 13.69 -21.26 2.12
C GLU A 95 13.80 -22.03 3.45
N ASP A 96 14.88 -21.80 4.21
CA ASP A 96 15.23 -22.66 5.33
C ASP A 96 15.84 -21.97 6.56
N ALA A 97 15.95 -20.64 6.58
CA ALA A 97 16.60 -19.90 7.65
C ALA A 97 15.70 -18.88 8.37
N PRO A 98 14.57 -19.31 9.00
CA PRO A 98 13.64 -18.41 9.68
C PRO A 98 14.26 -17.67 10.88
N ALA A 99 15.30 -18.23 11.48
CA ALA A 99 16.03 -17.57 12.57
C ALA A 99 16.81 -16.33 12.07
N GLU A 100 17.43 -16.42 10.90
CA GLU A 100 18.12 -15.29 10.26
C GLU A 100 17.13 -14.20 9.85
N LEU A 101 15.99 -14.59 9.24
CA LEU A 101 14.89 -13.68 8.96
C LEU A 101 14.37 -12.98 10.21
N THR A 102 14.25 -13.68 11.33
CA THR A 102 13.82 -13.10 12.61
C THR A 102 14.81 -12.05 13.10
N ARG A 103 16.12 -12.37 13.04
CA ARG A 103 17.18 -11.45 13.46
C ARG A 103 17.20 -10.20 12.60
N TRP A 104 17.15 -10.38 11.27
CA TRP A 104 17.08 -9.28 10.32
C TRP A 104 15.81 -8.44 10.53
N LEU A 105 14.63 -9.08 10.65
CA LEU A 105 13.37 -8.38 10.87
C LEU A 105 13.40 -7.53 12.15
N GLY A 106 14.03 -8.05 13.22
CA GLY A 106 14.24 -7.31 14.46
C GLY A 106 15.15 -6.09 14.31
N SER A 107 16.01 -6.04 13.29
CA SER A 107 16.87 -4.87 13.03
C SER A 107 16.12 -3.68 12.41
N ILE A 108 14.92 -3.90 11.85
CA ILE A 108 14.07 -2.89 11.19
C ILE A 108 12.72 -2.70 11.88
N PHE A 109 12.55 -3.23 13.09
CA PHE A 109 11.29 -3.26 13.83
C PHE A 109 11.46 -2.74 15.26
N THR A 110 10.43 -2.11 15.83
CA THR A 110 10.48 -1.57 17.19
C THR A 110 10.40 -2.63 18.29
N GLU A 111 9.86 -3.81 17.99
CA GLU A 111 9.71 -4.89 18.96
C GLU A 111 10.91 -5.83 18.93
N ARG A 112 11.33 -6.31 20.11
CA ARG A 112 12.37 -7.34 20.21
C ARG A 112 11.78 -8.70 19.82
N LEU A 113 12.32 -9.30 18.76
CA LEU A 113 11.88 -10.59 18.24
C LEU A 113 12.73 -11.76 18.76
N THR A 114 13.93 -11.49 19.31
CA THR A 114 14.86 -12.50 19.82
C THR A 114 14.34 -13.29 21.01
N ASP A 115 13.38 -12.72 21.74
CA ASP A 115 12.81 -13.33 22.95
C ASP A 115 11.57 -14.22 22.62
N LEU A 116 11.21 -14.30 21.33
CA LEU A 116 10.05 -15.07 20.89
C LEU A 116 10.47 -16.51 20.53
N ASP A 117 9.70 -17.49 21.01
CA ASP A 117 9.82 -18.87 20.53
C ASP A 117 9.22 -18.98 19.12
N LEU A 118 10.08 -18.86 18.13
CA LEU A 118 9.78 -18.94 16.71
C LEU A 118 10.36 -20.19 16.06
N ALA A 119 10.55 -21.26 16.82
CA ALA A 119 11.00 -22.56 16.31
C ALA A 119 10.02 -23.06 15.24
N THR A 120 10.41 -22.95 13.95
CA THR A 120 9.55 -23.23 12.81
C THR A 120 10.36 -23.83 11.68
N GLY A 121 9.71 -24.73 10.92
CA GLY A 121 10.35 -25.45 9.82
C GLY A 121 10.28 -24.74 8.47
N ASP A 122 9.36 -23.77 8.28
CA ASP A 122 9.17 -23.07 7.01
C ASP A 122 8.66 -21.64 7.18
N ILE A 123 8.71 -20.86 6.12
CA ILE A 123 8.30 -19.44 6.09
C ILE A 123 6.82 -19.23 6.46
N SER A 124 5.95 -20.17 6.11
CA SER A 124 4.51 -20.06 6.42
C SER A 124 4.25 -20.28 7.92
N GLN A 125 4.93 -21.27 8.53
CA GLN A 125 4.90 -21.53 9.96
C GLN A 125 5.53 -20.39 10.74
N TRP A 126 6.68 -19.87 10.29
CA TRP A 126 7.35 -18.69 10.85
C TRP A 126 6.40 -17.49 10.89
N ARG A 127 5.76 -17.16 9.77
CA ARG A 127 4.78 -16.07 9.71
C ARG A 127 3.58 -16.31 10.64
N ALA A 128 3.08 -17.54 10.71
CA ALA A 128 2.00 -17.89 11.63
C ALA A 128 2.42 -17.75 13.10
N ALA A 129 3.67 -18.10 13.44
CA ALA A 129 4.25 -17.92 14.76
C ALA A 129 4.35 -16.44 15.12
N LEU A 130 4.94 -15.59 14.28
CA LEU A 130 4.98 -14.15 14.44
C LEU A 130 3.59 -13.55 14.69
N LYS A 131 2.60 -13.98 13.90
CA LYS A 131 1.22 -13.52 14.06
C LYS A 131 0.62 -13.84 15.43
N ARG A 132 0.93 -15.01 16.02
CA ARG A 132 0.51 -15.36 17.40
C ARG A 132 1.07 -14.38 18.42
N HIS A 133 2.28 -13.88 18.21
CA HIS A 133 2.93 -12.86 19.04
C HIS A 133 2.51 -11.42 18.69
N GLY A 134 1.60 -11.23 17.73
CA GLY A 134 1.08 -9.91 17.35
C GLY A 134 1.94 -9.17 16.33
N VAL A 135 2.89 -9.86 15.71
CA VAL A 135 3.73 -9.34 14.62
C VAL A 135 3.18 -9.80 13.28
N TYR A 136 2.94 -8.88 12.39
CA TYR A 136 2.34 -9.12 11.08
C TYR A 136 3.32 -8.72 9.99
N VAL A 137 3.85 -9.67 9.25
CA VAL A 137 4.74 -9.40 8.13
C VAL A 137 3.90 -9.27 6.86
N THR A 138 4.06 -8.12 6.21
CA THR A 138 3.51 -7.85 4.89
C THR A 138 4.61 -7.98 3.84
N PHE A 139 4.26 -8.31 2.63
CA PHE A 139 5.24 -8.50 1.57
C PHE A 139 4.74 -7.99 0.24
N SER A 140 5.65 -7.50 -0.60
CA SER A 140 5.37 -7.18 -1.99
C SER A 140 5.35 -8.46 -2.85
N SER A 141 4.81 -8.36 -4.06
CA SER A 141 4.76 -9.50 -5.00
C SER A 141 6.14 -9.92 -5.54
N GLY A 142 7.19 -9.13 -5.28
CA GLY A 142 8.54 -9.42 -5.77
C GLY A 142 8.72 -9.34 -7.29
N THR A 143 7.75 -8.83 -8.05
CA THR A 143 7.80 -8.74 -9.52
C THR A 143 8.97 -7.90 -10.05
N GLY A 144 9.62 -7.11 -9.21
CA GLY A 144 10.86 -6.38 -9.51
C GLY A 144 12.10 -7.04 -8.90
N GLY A 145 12.08 -8.35 -8.61
CA GLY A 145 13.16 -9.08 -7.94
C GLY A 145 12.80 -9.48 -6.52
N ARG A 146 13.57 -9.05 -5.52
CA ARG A 146 13.40 -9.40 -4.11
C ARG A 146 12.14 -8.74 -3.52
N PRO A 147 11.21 -9.48 -2.88
CA PRO A 147 10.04 -8.90 -2.23
C PRO A 147 10.43 -8.08 -1.00
N SER A 148 9.74 -6.99 -0.73
CA SER A 148 9.83 -6.29 0.55
C SER A 148 9.15 -7.13 1.62
N LEU A 149 9.75 -7.24 2.80
CA LEU A 149 9.13 -7.77 4.01
C LEU A 149 9.02 -6.65 5.05
N VAL A 150 7.78 -6.24 5.35
CA VAL A 150 7.51 -5.10 6.24
C VAL A 150 6.83 -5.57 7.52
N PRO A 151 7.46 -5.44 8.69
CA PRO A 151 6.88 -5.84 9.96
C PRO A 151 5.87 -4.80 10.46
N ARG A 152 4.76 -5.27 11.03
CA ARG A 152 3.76 -4.41 11.68
C ARG A 152 3.33 -5.01 13.01
N ASP A 153 3.28 -4.18 14.02
CA ASP A 153 2.63 -4.50 15.28
C ASP A 153 1.09 -4.35 15.17
N ARG A 154 0.38 -4.66 16.25
CA ARG A 154 -1.10 -4.54 16.28
C ARG A 154 -1.60 -3.11 16.07
N PRO A 155 -1.00 -2.06 16.70
CA PRO A 155 -1.38 -0.67 16.44
C PRO A 155 -1.18 -0.25 14.97
N THR A 156 -0.01 -0.52 14.40
CA THR A 156 0.28 -0.22 12.99
C THR A 156 -0.68 -0.92 12.04
N LEU A 157 -0.97 -2.21 12.28
CA LEU A 157 -1.94 -2.95 11.48
C LEU A 157 -3.37 -2.38 11.63
N ALA A 158 -3.73 -1.90 12.83
CA ALA A 158 -5.02 -1.27 13.04
C ALA A 158 -5.14 0.07 12.29
N ALA A 159 -4.06 0.87 12.27
CA ALA A 159 -3.98 2.10 11.50
C ALA A 159 -4.07 1.83 9.98
N LEU A 160 -3.30 0.87 9.45
CA LEU A 160 -3.39 0.43 8.06
C LEU A 160 -4.83 0.06 7.66
N ARG A 161 -5.50 -0.74 8.48
CA ARG A 161 -6.89 -1.14 8.22
C ARG A 161 -7.86 0.04 8.26
N ALA A 162 -7.64 0.98 9.18
CA ALA A 162 -8.45 2.19 9.26
C ALA A 162 -8.27 3.08 8.03
N CYS A 163 -7.04 3.24 7.53
CA CYS A 163 -6.73 3.99 6.32
C CYS A 163 -7.24 3.28 5.05
N SER A 164 -7.10 1.96 4.96
CA SER A 164 -7.64 1.17 3.83
C SER A 164 -9.17 1.20 3.78
N GLY A 165 -9.84 1.53 4.88
CA GLY A 165 -11.28 1.74 4.96
C GLY A 165 -11.73 3.17 4.62
N VAL A 166 -10.81 4.08 4.34
CA VAL A 166 -11.12 5.43 3.87
C VAL A 166 -11.74 5.32 2.48
N ARG A 167 -12.91 5.90 2.33
CA ARG A 167 -13.70 5.85 1.10
C ARG A 167 -13.96 7.25 0.61
N LEU A 168 -13.66 7.49 -0.64
CA LEU A 168 -14.00 8.74 -1.29
C LEU A 168 -15.53 8.89 -1.45
N PRO A 169 -16.06 10.11 -1.64
CA PRO A 169 -17.51 10.37 -1.65
C PRO A 169 -18.31 9.52 -2.63
N TRP A 170 -17.67 9.04 -3.69
CA TRP A 170 -18.26 8.23 -4.75
C TRP A 170 -18.15 6.72 -4.55
N THR A 171 -17.62 6.23 -3.41
CA THR A 171 -17.50 4.78 -3.15
C THR A 171 -18.81 4.17 -2.66
N LEU A 172 -18.98 2.86 -2.89
CA LEU A 172 -20.17 2.13 -2.48
C LEU A 172 -20.31 2.01 -0.97
N ARG A 173 -21.55 2.07 -0.47
CA ARG A 173 -21.85 1.88 0.95
C ARG A 173 -21.82 0.41 1.33
N ALA A 174 -21.36 0.09 2.53
CA ALA A 174 -21.40 -1.25 3.08
C ALA A 174 -22.86 -1.80 3.09
N GLY A 175 -23.01 -3.08 2.76
CA GLY A 175 -24.30 -3.77 2.69
C GLY A 175 -25.13 -3.50 1.44
N THR A 176 -24.61 -2.72 0.46
CA THR A 176 -25.36 -2.34 -0.74
C THR A 176 -24.80 -2.90 -2.03
N TYR A 177 -23.72 -3.68 -2.00
CA TYR A 177 -23.04 -4.18 -3.18
C TYR A 177 -22.60 -5.63 -3.06
N ASP A 178 -22.40 -6.26 -4.21
CA ASP A 178 -21.68 -7.52 -4.37
C ASP A 178 -20.22 -7.22 -4.71
N PHE A 179 -19.29 -8.11 -4.34
CA PHE A 179 -17.86 -7.90 -4.50
C PHE A 179 -17.22 -9.02 -5.32
N LEU A 180 -16.58 -8.65 -6.42
CA LEU A 180 -15.72 -9.52 -7.22
C LEU A 180 -14.25 -9.17 -6.96
N GLN A 181 -13.52 -10.09 -6.34
CA GLN A 181 -12.09 -9.98 -6.12
C GLN A 181 -11.33 -10.74 -7.21
N LEU A 182 -10.58 -10.02 -8.04
CA LEU A 182 -9.73 -10.60 -9.08
C LEU A 182 -8.34 -10.97 -8.55
N VAL A 183 -7.78 -10.16 -7.63
CA VAL A 183 -6.47 -10.43 -7.02
C VAL A 183 -6.49 -11.73 -6.22
N THR A 184 -5.39 -12.47 -6.30
CA THR A 184 -5.22 -13.71 -5.52
C THR A 184 -5.32 -13.41 -4.02
N PRO A 185 -6.18 -14.11 -3.27
CA PRO A 185 -6.24 -13.96 -1.82
C PRO A 185 -4.88 -14.28 -1.20
N GLY A 186 -4.41 -13.47 -0.28
CA GLY A 186 -3.13 -13.72 0.38
C GLY A 186 -1.96 -12.88 -0.16
N LEU A 187 -2.10 -12.24 -1.32
CA LEU A 187 -1.05 -11.45 -1.96
C LEU A 187 -0.99 -10.04 -1.37
N GLY A 188 0.02 -9.77 -0.56
CA GLY A 188 0.30 -8.44 0.01
C GLY A 188 -0.78 -7.88 0.94
N LEU A 189 -0.41 -7.30 2.08
CA LEU A 189 -1.41 -6.85 3.07
C LEU A 189 -2.09 -5.53 2.70
N GLY A 190 -1.43 -4.64 1.95
CA GLY A 190 -2.05 -3.38 1.51
C GLY A 190 -3.25 -3.65 0.61
N ILE A 191 -3.03 -4.44 -0.43
CA ILE A 191 -4.08 -4.91 -1.34
C ILE A 191 -5.11 -5.75 -0.60
N GLN A 192 -4.68 -6.61 0.35
CA GLN A 192 -5.59 -7.47 1.11
C GLN A 192 -6.38 -6.74 2.18
N SER A 193 -5.81 -5.77 2.87
CA SER A 193 -6.58 -4.98 3.83
C SER A 193 -7.65 -4.15 3.14
N GLY A 194 -7.36 -3.62 1.95
CA GLY A 194 -8.34 -2.99 1.08
C GLY A 194 -9.40 -3.98 0.61
N ALA A 195 -8.99 -5.09 0.02
CA ALA A 195 -9.89 -6.15 -0.43
C ALA A 195 -10.72 -6.75 0.72
N ALA A 196 -10.09 -7.04 1.87
CA ALA A 196 -10.80 -7.55 3.04
C ALA A 196 -11.80 -6.53 3.61
N GLY A 197 -11.45 -5.24 3.62
CA GLY A 197 -12.35 -4.17 4.03
C GLY A 197 -13.55 -4.00 3.08
N LEU A 198 -13.31 -4.13 1.77
CA LEU A 198 -14.34 -4.12 0.75
C LEU A 198 -15.21 -5.38 0.83
N ALA A 199 -14.61 -6.55 0.99
CA ALA A 199 -15.33 -7.81 1.17
C ALA A 199 -16.21 -7.80 2.43
N ALA A 200 -15.72 -7.27 3.55
CA ALA A 200 -16.49 -7.15 4.79
C ALA A 200 -17.71 -6.22 4.67
N GLY A 201 -17.69 -5.30 3.71
CA GLY A 201 -18.81 -4.43 3.40
C GLY A 201 -19.76 -4.97 2.31
N ALA A 202 -19.43 -6.07 1.66
CA ALA A 202 -20.22 -6.67 0.59
C ALA A 202 -21.32 -7.61 1.11
N VAL A 203 -22.38 -7.78 0.32
CA VAL A 203 -23.45 -8.76 0.59
C VAL A 203 -23.01 -10.16 0.13
N ARG A 204 -22.45 -10.26 -1.08
CA ARG A 204 -21.84 -11.49 -1.61
C ARG A 204 -20.43 -11.22 -2.06
N VAL A 205 -19.56 -12.19 -1.91
CA VAL A 205 -18.15 -12.12 -2.35
C VAL A 205 -17.88 -13.28 -3.29
N HIS A 206 -17.22 -12.99 -4.41
CA HIS A 206 -16.68 -13.98 -5.31
C HIS A 206 -15.18 -13.71 -5.53
N HIS A 207 -14.39 -14.78 -5.51
CA HIS A 207 -12.95 -14.73 -5.77
C HIS A 207 -12.64 -15.37 -7.11
N LEU A 208 -11.88 -14.68 -7.96
CA LEU A 208 -11.45 -15.21 -9.26
C LEU A 208 -10.61 -16.49 -9.12
N ARG A 209 -9.86 -16.60 -8.01
CA ARG A 209 -9.06 -17.78 -7.66
C ARG A 209 -9.49 -18.32 -6.30
N ALA A 210 -9.76 -19.62 -6.23
CA ALA A 210 -10.25 -20.25 -5.00
C ALA A 210 -9.18 -20.37 -3.91
N ALA A 211 -7.90 -20.51 -4.30
CA ALA A 211 -6.82 -20.76 -3.36
C ALA A 211 -6.05 -19.47 -3.00
N PRO A 212 -5.60 -19.32 -1.75
CA PRO A 212 -4.78 -18.20 -1.32
C PRO A 212 -3.37 -18.28 -1.91
N PHE A 213 -2.67 -17.14 -1.92
CA PHE A 213 -1.26 -17.05 -2.32
C PHE A 213 -0.38 -17.90 -1.37
N ASP A 214 0.45 -18.76 -1.94
CA ASP A 214 1.44 -19.51 -1.20
C ASP A 214 2.73 -18.71 -1.06
N LEU A 215 3.14 -18.43 0.18
CA LEU A 215 4.37 -17.71 0.49
C LEU A 215 5.64 -18.39 -0.03
N ARG A 216 5.62 -19.73 -0.15
CA ARG A 216 6.74 -20.49 -0.72
C ARG A 216 7.05 -20.09 -2.17
N SER A 217 6.08 -19.53 -2.88
CA SER A 217 6.31 -18.98 -4.22
C SER A 217 7.25 -17.77 -4.25
N LEU A 218 7.46 -17.08 -3.11
CA LEU A 218 8.47 -16.02 -2.99
C LEU A 218 9.90 -16.56 -3.03
N ALA A 219 10.09 -17.83 -2.64
CA ALA A 219 11.36 -18.53 -2.66
C ALA A 219 11.53 -19.42 -3.92
N GLY A 220 10.81 -19.14 -5.00
CA GLY A 220 10.88 -19.94 -6.24
C GLY A 220 10.01 -21.22 -6.21
N GLY A 221 9.17 -21.40 -5.20
CA GLY A 221 8.18 -22.46 -5.13
C GLY A 221 7.08 -22.35 -6.20
N PRO A 222 6.14 -23.30 -6.27
CA PRO A 222 5.08 -23.30 -7.26
C PRO A 222 4.28 -22.00 -7.19
N GLY A 223 3.99 -21.41 -8.36
CA GLY A 223 3.21 -20.19 -8.51
C GLY A 223 1.84 -20.25 -7.83
N PRO A 224 1.03 -19.18 -7.89
CA PRO A 224 -0.25 -19.13 -7.21
C PRO A 224 -1.12 -20.33 -7.61
N PRO A 225 -1.71 -21.03 -6.62
CA PRO A 225 -2.53 -22.20 -6.89
C PRO A 225 -3.82 -21.81 -7.62
N GLY A 226 -4.14 -22.54 -8.65
CA GLY A 226 -5.40 -22.46 -9.39
C GLY A 226 -5.37 -21.45 -10.56
N ALA A 227 -5.88 -21.90 -11.69
CA ALA A 227 -6.19 -21.00 -12.81
C ALA A 227 -7.30 -20.01 -12.41
N PRO A 228 -7.31 -18.80 -13.01
CA PRO A 228 -8.42 -17.88 -12.83
C PRO A 228 -9.68 -18.46 -13.48
N ASP A 229 -10.80 -18.44 -12.76
CA ASP A 229 -12.10 -18.87 -13.27
C ASP A 229 -12.89 -17.65 -13.77
N HIS A 230 -12.59 -17.23 -14.99
CA HIS A 230 -13.25 -16.10 -15.60
C HIS A 230 -14.72 -16.38 -15.97
N ASP A 231 -15.08 -17.64 -16.24
CA ASP A 231 -16.47 -18.01 -16.52
C ASP A 231 -17.34 -17.87 -15.28
N ALA A 232 -16.88 -18.40 -14.14
CA ALA A 232 -17.57 -18.21 -12.86
C ALA A 232 -17.65 -16.73 -12.45
N ALA A 233 -16.59 -15.95 -12.70
CA ALA A 233 -16.60 -14.51 -12.46
C ALA A 233 -17.64 -13.79 -13.36
N ALA A 234 -17.68 -14.10 -14.65
CA ALA A 234 -18.65 -13.56 -15.59
C ALA A 234 -20.10 -13.93 -15.22
N ASP A 235 -20.31 -15.15 -14.77
CA ASP A 235 -21.60 -15.62 -14.27
C ASP A 235 -22.02 -14.94 -12.97
N PHE A 236 -21.08 -14.72 -12.05
CA PHE A 236 -21.33 -13.95 -10.83
C PHE A 236 -21.78 -12.52 -11.16
N LEU A 237 -21.09 -11.85 -12.08
CA LEU A 237 -21.43 -10.50 -12.55
C LEU A 237 -22.81 -10.46 -13.18
N ALA A 238 -23.12 -11.42 -14.07
CA ALA A 238 -24.40 -11.48 -14.79
C ALA A 238 -25.61 -11.74 -13.89
N ARG A 239 -25.39 -12.46 -12.75
CA ARG A 239 -26.44 -12.79 -11.78
C ARG A 239 -26.51 -11.81 -10.60
N SER A 240 -25.74 -10.74 -10.62
CA SER A 240 -25.76 -9.75 -9.53
C SER A 240 -27.00 -8.87 -9.61
N GLU A 241 -27.77 -8.87 -8.54
CA GLU A 241 -28.99 -8.05 -8.36
C GLU A 241 -28.70 -6.75 -7.61
N ARG A 242 -27.45 -6.42 -7.42
CA ARG A 242 -26.95 -5.24 -6.72
C ARG A 242 -25.82 -4.61 -7.52
N PRO A 243 -25.47 -3.34 -7.27
CA PRO A 243 -24.21 -2.78 -7.76
C PRO A 243 -23.03 -3.70 -7.41
N VAL A 244 -22.08 -3.84 -8.29
CA VAL A 244 -20.91 -4.68 -8.09
C VAL A 244 -19.68 -3.80 -7.94
N LEU A 245 -18.85 -4.13 -6.96
CA LEU A 245 -17.48 -3.64 -6.84
C LEU A 245 -16.54 -4.71 -7.39
N VAL A 246 -15.87 -4.42 -8.49
CA VAL A 246 -14.79 -5.25 -9.05
C VAL A 246 -13.47 -4.70 -8.56
N PHE A 247 -12.63 -5.54 -7.97
CA PHE A 247 -11.31 -5.14 -7.46
C PHE A 247 -10.22 -6.06 -8.01
N GLY A 248 -9.21 -5.48 -8.68
CA GLY A 248 -8.11 -6.23 -9.27
C GLY A 248 -6.91 -5.36 -9.62
N THR A 249 -5.85 -5.98 -10.14
CA THR A 249 -4.82 -5.24 -10.85
C THR A 249 -5.36 -4.79 -12.22
N PRO A 250 -4.81 -3.74 -12.85
CA PRO A 250 -5.16 -3.37 -14.20
C PRO A 250 -5.07 -4.56 -15.18
N ALA A 251 -4.04 -5.41 -15.01
CA ALA A 251 -3.86 -6.60 -15.83
C ALA A 251 -4.99 -7.64 -15.66
N GLU A 252 -5.43 -7.90 -14.42
CA GLU A 252 -6.52 -8.85 -14.14
C GLU A 252 -7.88 -8.32 -14.62
N VAL A 253 -8.09 -7.01 -14.54
CA VAL A 253 -9.28 -6.37 -15.11
C VAL A 253 -9.25 -6.48 -16.63
N SER A 254 -8.10 -6.24 -17.29
CA SER A 254 -7.93 -6.43 -18.73
C SER A 254 -8.23 -7.87 -19.13
N ASP A 255 -7.70 -8.87 -18.43
CA ASP A 255 -7.97 -10.29 -18.70
C ASP A 255 -9.48 -10.63 -18.64
N LEU A 256 -10.18 -10.10 -17.64
CA LEU A 256 -11.62 -10.28 -17.53
C LEU A 256 -12.37 -9.65 -18.72
N ILE A 257 -11.99 -8.44 -19.12
CA ILE A 257 -12.58 -7.74 -20.27
C ILE A 257 -12.31 -8.51 -21.57
N ASP A 258 -11.08 -9.00 -21.77
CA ASP A 258 -10.68 -9.78 -22.95
C ASP A 258 -11.43 -11.13 -23.00
N HIS A 259 -11.60 -11.77 -21.84
CA HIS A 259 -12.40 -13.00 -21.75
C HIS A 259 -13.87 -12.75 -22.11
N LEU A 260 -14.48 -11.69 -21.58
CA LEU A 260 -15.86 -11.32 -21.95
C LEU A 260 -15.97 -10.99 -23.44
N ALA A 261 -14.95 -10.33 -24.01
CA ALA A 261 -14.91 -9.98 -25.41
C ALA A 261 -14.86 -11.23 -26.31
N SER A 262 -13.93 -12.17 -26.01
CA SER A 262 -13.77 -13.40 -26.79
C SER A 262 -14.96 -14.34 -26.67
N ALA A 263 -15.65 -14.34 -25.55
CA ALA A 263 -16.90 -15.08 -25.34
C ALA A 263 -18.14 -14.38 -25.94
N GLY A 264 -17.99 -13.20 -26.56
CA GLY A 264 -19.12 -12.40 -27.06
C GLY A 264 -20.08 -11.93 -25.95
N ARG A 265 -19.63 -11.92 -24.68
CA ARG A 265 -20.47 -11.57 -23.51
C ARG A 265 -20.42 -10.08 -23.23
N HIS A 266 -21.59 -9.51 -22.96
CA HIS A 266 -21.77 -8.17 -22.42
C HIS A 266 -22.55 -8.27 -21.12
N VAL A 267 -21.92 -7.85 -20.02
CA VAL A 267 -22.57 -7.81 -18.71
C VAL A 267 -22.88 -6.36 -18.38
N ARG A 268 -24.17 -6.02 -18.28
CA ARG A 268 -24.58 -4.68 -17.85
C ARG A 268 -24.79 -4.67 -16.34
N LEU A 269 -23.78 -4.20 -15.62
CA LEU A 269 -23.86 -4.04 -14.17
C LEU A 269 -24.87 -2.94 -13.80
N LEU A 270 -25.48 -3.07 -12.64
CA LEU A 270 -26.44 -2.09 -12.14
C LEU A 270 -25.79 -0.73 -11.89
N PRO A 271 -26.56 0.38 -12.03
CA PRO A 271 -26.07 1.72 -11.71
C PRO A 271 -25.44 1.79 -10.33
N GLY A 272 -24.30 2.48 -10.23
CA GLY A 272 -23.52 2.56 -8.99
C GLY A 272 -22.39 1.55 -8.91
N SER A 273 -22.34 0.53 -9.79
CA SER A 273 -21.19 -0.40 -9.85
C SER A 273 -19.89 0.33 -10.10
N GLN A 274 -18.78 -0.26 -9.63
CA GLN A 274 -17.46 0.34 -9.63
C GLN A 274 -16.39 -0.68 -10.00
N VAL A 275 -15.35 -0.24 -10.71
CA VAL A 275 -14.10 -0.98 -10.90
C VAL A 275 -13.00 -0.23 -10.19
N VAL A 276 -12.29 -0.92 -9.31
CA VAL A 276 -11.14 -0.39 -8.57
C VAL A 276 -9.91 -1.20 -8.93
N THR A 277 -8.88 -0.52 -9.45
CA THR A 277 -7.61 -1.14 -9.79
C THR A 277 -6.51 -0.73 -8.81
N GLY A 278 -5.45 -1.52 -8.73
CA GLY A 278 -4.27 -1.20 -7.95
C GLY A 278 -3.16 -2.23 -8.10
N GLY A 279 -1.94 -1.87 -7.70
CA GLY A 279 -0.79 -2.78 -7.74
C GLY A 279 -0.12 -2.90 -9.12
N GLY A 280 -0.49 -2.08 -10.08
CA GLY A 280 0.17 -1.97 -11.39
C GLY A 280 0.02 -3.20 -12.29
N TRP A 281 0.70 -3.19 -13.45
CA TRP A 281 0.59 -4.18 -14.52
C TRP A 281 1.33 -5.50 -14.26
N LYS A 282 2.09 -5.62 -13.16
CA LYS A 282 2.78 -6.85 -12.75
C LYS A 282 3.70 -7.45 -13.82
N GLY A 283 4.46 -6.61 -14.51
CA GLY A 283 5.38 -7.03 -15.58
C GLY A 283 4.69 -7.38 -16.91
N ARG A 284 3.38 -7.24 -17.01
CA ARG A 284 2.65 -7.41 -18.28
C ARG A 284 2.67 -6.13 -19.12
N THR A 285 2.44 -6.28 -20.43
CA THR A 285 2.32 -5.13 -21.32
C THR A 285 1.16 -4.25 -20.87
N ALA A 286 1.47 -3.01 -20.52
CA ALA A 286 0.47 -2.04 -20.15
C ALA A 286 -0.29 -1.55 -21.39
N ILE A 287 -1.61 -1.57 -21.34
CA ILE A 287 -2.44 -0.79 -22.25
C ILE A 287 -2.68 0.59 -21.67
N ARG A 288 -3.09 1.53 -22.48
CA ARG A 288 -3.44 2.87 -21.99
C ARG A 288 -4.64 2.78 -21.05
N ARG A 289 -4.67 3.66 -20.03
CA ARG A 289 -5.78 3.71 -19.07
C ARG A 289 -7.12 3.92 -19.76
N GLU A 290 -7.15 4.76 -20.79
CA GLU A 290 -8.36 5.06 -21.58
C GLU A 290 -8.90 3.79 -22.22
N GLU A 291 -8.05 2.94 -22.78
CA GLU A 291 -8.43 1.65 -23.40
C GLU A 291 -9.03 0.70 -22.37
N LEU A 292 -8.42 0.61 -21.19
CA LEU A 292 -8.97 -0.21 -20.10
C LEU A 292 -10.35 0.29 -19.66
N VAL A 293 -10.49 1.61 -19.46
CA VAL A 293 -11.75 2.25 -19.04
C VAL A 293 -12.83 2.10 -20.12
N GLU A 294 -12.48 2.21 -21.39
CA GLU A 294 -13.40 1.94 -22.51
C GLU A 294 -13.86 0.49 -22.54
N GLY A 295 -12.94 -0.46 -22.38
CA GLY A 295 -13.27 -1.88 -22.29
C GLY A 295 -14.20 -2.19 -21.12
N VAL A 296 -13.96 -1.59 -19.95
CA VAL A 296 -14.85 -1.69 -18.79
C VAL A 296 -16.23 -1.12 -19.08
N ARG A 297 -16.31 0.06 -19.70
CA ARG A 297 -17.59 0.68 -20.08
C ARG A 297 -18.35 -0.20 -21.06
N ASP A 298 -17.68 -0.71 -22.07
CA ASP A 298 -18.32 -1.45 -23.17
C ASP A 298 -18.75 -2.85 -22.73
N ARG A 299 -17.99 -3.54 -21.88
CA ARG A 299 -18.29 -4.92 -21.45
C ARG A 299 -19.08 -5.00 -20.16
N LEU A 300 -18.89 -4.06 -19.22
CA LEU A 300 -19.54 -4.07 -17.91
C LEU A 300 -20.57 -2.96 -17.71
N GLY A 301 -20.66 -1.98 -18.61
CA GLY A 301 -21.56 -0.84 -18.48
C GLY A 301 -21.17 0.14 -17.36
N VAL A 302 -19.94 0.06 -16.84
CA VAL A 302 -19.45 0.94 -15.77
C VAL A 302 -18.90 2.23 -16.40
N PRO A 303 -19.41 3.41 -16.02
CA PRO A 303 -18.94 4.67 -16.62
C PRO A 303 -17.52 5.04 -16.17
N PRO A 304 -16.76 5.81 -16.98
CA PRO A 304 -15.37 6.19 -16.68
C PRO A 304 -15.16 6.74 -15.27
N GLY A 305 -16.01 7.63 -14.78
CA GLY A 305 -15.91 8.20 -13.43
C GLY A 305 -16.13 7.21 -12.27
N ARG A 306 -16.44 5.94 -12.59
CA ARG A 306 -16.53 4.84 -11.64
C ARG A 306 -15.37 3.83 -11.78
N CYS A 307 -14.41 4.11 -12.64
CA CYS A 307 -13.16 3.36 -12.76
C CYS A 307 -12.08 4.11 -11.95
N VAL A 308 -11.80 3.62 -10.76
CA VAL A 308 -10.87 4.24 -9.81
C VAL A 308 -9.57 3.43 -9.78
N ASP A 309 -8.43 4.10 -9.88
CA ASP A 309 -7.15 3.45 -9.64
C ASP A 309 -6.60 3.81 -8.27
N THR A 310 -5.80 2.90 -7.70
CA THR A 310 -5.23 3.05 -6.36
C THR A 310 -3.72 2.92 -6.42
N TYR A 311 -3.03 3.80 -5.71
CA TYR A 311 -1.60 3.71 -5.48
C TYR A 311 -1.33 3.45 -3.99
N SER A 312 -0.54 2.43 -3.73
CA SER A 312 0.03 2.10 -2.43
C SER A 312 1.20 1.14 -2.63
N THR A 313 2.13 1.14 -1.70
CA THR A 313 3.22 0.16 -1.63
C THR A 313 3.11 -0.66 -0.35
N SER A 314 3.88 -1.76 -0.25
CA SER A 314 3.89 -2.59 0.95
C SER A 314 4.36 -1.85 2.19
N GLU A 315 5.18 -0.82 1.99
CA GLU A 315 5.81 0.00 3.03
C GLU A 315 4.86 1.06 3.58
N LEU A 316 3.77 1.39 2.87
CA LEU A 316 2.79 2.41 3.28
C LEU A 316 1.60 1.82 4.02
N ASN A 317 1.00 2.61 4.91
CA ASN A 317 -0.25 2.29 5.58
C ASN A 317 -1.43 3.08 5.01
N THR A 318 -1.20 3.84 3.97
CA THR A 318 -2.21 4.67 3.29
C THR A 318 -2.36 4.26 1.83
N VAL A 319 -3.50 4.61 1.25
CA VAL A 319 -3.82 4.37 -0.16
C VAL A 319 -4.20 5.71 -0.78
N PHE A 320 -3.62 6.01 -1.92
CA PHE A 320 -3.99 7.17 -2.74
C PHE A 320 -4.95 6.71 -3.83
N LEU A 321 -6.02 7.45 -4.03
CA LEU A 321 -7.12 7.07 -4.90
C LEU A 321 -7.26 8.11 -6.02
N THR A 322 -7.47 7.66 -7.26
CA THR A 322 -7.75 8.60 -8.35
C THR A 322 -9.14 9.19 -8.23
N CYS A 323 -9.27 10.44 -8.66
CA CYS A 323 -10.55 11.11 -8.87
C CYS A 323 -10.96 11.09 -10.36
N VAL A 324 -12.05 11.77 -10.67
CA VAL A 324 -12.57 11.91 -12.05
C VAL A 324 -11.60 12.64 -13.01
N ASN A 325 -10.60 13.33 -12.49
CA ASN A 325 -9.56 14.02 -13.26
C ASN A 325 -8.26 13.19 -13.34
N ASP A 326 -8.30 11.90 -13.04
CA ASP A 326 -7.18 10.95 -13.04
C ASP A 326 -5.94 11.42 -12.24
N ARG A 327 -6.19 12.11 -11.11
CA ARG A 327 -5.16 12.53 -10.17
C ARG A 327 -5.30 11.70 -8.88
N TYR A 328 -4.21 11.10 -8.40
CA TYR A 328 -4.20 10.39 -7.11
C TYR A 328 -4.15 11.39 -5.98
N HIS A 329 -5.19 11.43 -5.18
CA HIS A 329 -5.27 12.31 -4.01
C HIS A 329 -4.51 11.75 -2.83
N ILE A 330 -3.64 12.58 -2.26
CA ILE A 330 -2.86 12.23 -1.08
C ILE A 330 -3.65 12.67 0.16
N PRO A 331 -3.96 11.76 1.09
CA PRO A 331 -4.66 12.12 2.32
C PRO A 331 -3.87 13.11 3.18
N PRO A 332 -4.53 14.00 3.93
CA PRO A 332 -3.87 15.07 4.71
C PRO A 332 -3.00 14.55 5.86
N CYS A 333 -3.16 13.28 6.22
CA CYS A 333 -2.31 12.61 7.21
C CYS A 333 -0.92 12.27 6.70
N VAL A 334 -0.68 12.27 5.40
CA VAL A 334 0.59 11.87 4.78
C VAL A 334 1.36 13.11 4.34
N GLU A 335 2.68 13.11 4.51
CA GLU A 335 3.57 14.12 3.94
C GLU A 335 4.26 13.55 2.70
N PRO A 336 3.88 13.98 1.48
CA PRO A 336 4.56 13.58 0.26
C PRO A 336 5.79 14.47 0.01
N VAL A 337 6.88 13.82 -0.37
CA VAL A 337 8.13 14.47 -0.78
C VAL A 337 8.53 13.91 -2.13
N VAL A 338 9.03 14.75 -3.02
CA VAL A 338 9.72 14.33 -4.23
C VAL A 338 11.21 14.50 -4.01
N VAL A 339 11.98 13.50 -4.36
CA VAL A 339 13.45 13.56 -4.29
C VAL A 339 14.06 13.35 -5.68
N ASP A 340 15.24 13.90 -5.88
CA ASP A 340 16.05 13.67 -7.08
C ASP A 340 16.78 12.32 -7.04
N ASP A 341 17.66 12.07 -8.00
CA ASP A 341 18.45 10.83 -8.09
C ASP A 341 19.49 10.68 -6.96
N LEU A 342 19.84 11.78 -6.29
CA LEU A 342 20.71 11.79 -5.10
C LEU A 342 19.95 11.72 -3.79
N LEU A 343 18.63 11.51 -3.86
CA LEU A 343 17.69 11.50 -2.72
C LEU A 343 17.57 12.83 -1.99
N VAL A 344 17.91 13.92 -2.67
CA VAL A 344 17.73 15.28 -2.13
C VAL A 344 16.30 15.75 -2.43
N PRO A 345 15.58 16.28 -1.43
CA PRO A 345 14.24 16.82 -1.62
C PRO A 345 14.19 17.93 -2.67
N VAL A 346 13.19 17.87 -3.55
CA VAL A 346 12.90 18.87 -4.57
C VAL A 346 11.65 19.65 -4.18
N ASP A 347 11.80 20.94 -3.93
CA ASP A 347 10.71 21.83 -3.56
C ASP A 347 10.03 22.44 -4.80
N GLY A 348 8.72 22.69 -4.71
CA GLY A 348 7.92 23.32 -5.75
C GLY A 348 6.46 22.85 -5.76
N ASP A 349 5.63 23.56 -6.52
CA ASP A 349 4.20 23.25 -6.65
C ASP A 349 3.89 22.20 -7.72
N ASP A 350 4.82 21.98 -8.65
CA ASP A 350 4.74 20.99 -9.72
C ASP A 350 6.14 20.41 -9.95
N VAL A 351 6.41 19.26 -9.34
CA VAL A 351 7.76 18.68 -9.32
C VAL A 351 7.73 17.21 -9.75
N VAL A 352 8.81 16.80 -10.42
CA VAL A 352 9.00 15.44 -10.93
C VAL A 352 10.25 14.83 -10.29
N GLY A 353 10.15 13.57 -9.87
CA GLY A 353 11.24 12.81 -9.27
C GLY A 353 10.74 11.54 -8.61
N ARG A 354 11.53 10.96 -7.72
CA ARG A 354 11.12 9.79 -6.94
C ARG A 354 10.22 10.20 -5.79
N LEU A 355 9.17 9.42 -5.57
CA LEU A 355 8.27 9.65 -4.45
C LEU A 355 8.90 9.17 -3.16
N ALA A 356 9.00 10.05 -2.19
CA ALA A 356 9.15 9.72 -0.78
C ALA A 356 7.85 10.02 -0.03
N VAL A 357 7.52 9.19 0.95
CA VAL A 357 6.32 9.35 1.78
C VAL A 357 6.73 9.28 3.24
N LEU A 358 6.35 10.30 4.01
CA LEU A 358 6.44 10.25 5.45
C LEU A 358 5.06 9.83 5.98
N ASP A 359 4.98 8.55 6.39
CA ASP A 359 3.75 7.91 6.82
C ASP A 359 3.63 7.91 8.35
N PRO A 360 2.76 8.72 8.96
CA PRO A 360 2.61 8.78 10.40
C PRO A 360 2.02 7.51 11.00
N PHE A 361 1.46 6.62 10.19
CA PHE A 361 0.86 5.37 10.63
C PHE A 361 1.82 4.19 10.66
N ALA A 362 3.06 4.38 10.25
CA ALA A 362 4.14 3.40 10.42
C ALA A 362 4.67 3.45 11.86
N LEU A 363 3.91 2.94 12.82
CA LEU A 363 4.24 3.09 14.24
C LEU A 363 5.37 2.17 14.71
N SER A 364 5.67 1.10 13.97
CA SER A 364 6.56 0.03 14.39
C SER A 364 7.76 -0.24 13.48
N TYR A 365 7.91 0.52 12.40
CA TYR A 365 9.03 0.44 11.45
C TYR A 365 9.28 1.81 10.82
N PRO A 366 10.45 2.09 10.19
CA PRO A 366 10.74 3.39 9.59
C PRO A 366 9.73 3.74 8.49
N GLY A 367 8.94 4.80 8.70
CA GLY A 367 7.84 5.20 7.82
C GLY A 367 8.17 6.37 6.89
N SER A 368 9.41 6.88 6.89
CA SER A 368 9.89 7.93 5.97
C SER A 368 10.59 7.28 4.78
N VAL A 369 9.80 6.77 3.82
CA VAL A 369 10.29 5.82 2.79
C VAL A 369 10.32 6.47 1.41
N VAL A 370 11.49 6.41 0.76
CA VAL A 370 11.63 6.68 -0.68
C VAL A 370 11.24 5.42 -1.43
N THR A 371 10.18 5.52 -2.21
CA THR A 371 9.68 4.41 -3.04
C THR A 371 10.54 4.22 -4.29
N GLY A 372 10.34 3.11 -4.99
CA GLY A 372 10.94 2.89 -6.31
C GLY A 372 10.18 3.53 -7.46
N ASP A 373 9.28 4.48 -7.20
CA ASP A 373 8.37 5.03 -8.20
C ASP A 373 8.68 6.50 -8.51
N ALA A 374 8.68 6.84 -9.80
CA ALA A 374 8.77 8.21 -10.30
C ALA A 374 7.37 8.79 -10.44
N VAL A 375 7.19 10.00 -9.95
CA VAL A 375 5.91 10.71 -9.89
C VAL A 375 6.05 12.14 -10.34
N ARG A 376 4.92 12.75 -10.66
CA ARG A 376 4.74 14.20 -10.73
C ARG A 376 3.81 14.62 -9.61
N LEU A 377 4.34 15.26 -8.59
CA LEU A 377 3.58 15.83 -7.49
C LEU A 377 3.08 17.22 -7.86
N ARG A 378 1.79 17.46 -7.66
CA ARG A 378 1.14 18.73 -7.92
C ARG A 378 0.42 19.24 -6.68
N ARG A 379 0.60 20.53 -6.37
CA ARG A 379 -0.05 21.21 -5.22
C ARG A 379 -1.17 22.16 -5.66
N ASP A 380 -1.36 22.34 -6.98
CA ASP A 380 -2.49 23.07 -7.51
C ASP A 380 -3.83 22.36 -7.25
N PRO A 381 -4.94 23.09 -7.06
CA PRO A 381 -6.25 22.49 -6.85
C PRO A 381 -6.65 21.55 -8.00
N CYS A 382 -7.11 20.35 -7.67
CA CYS A 382 -7.53 19.38 -8.67
C CYS A 382 -8.86 19.72 -9.37
N GLY A 383 -9.71 20.52 -8.72
CA GLY A 383 -11.05 20.86 -9.23
C GLY A 383 -12.11 19.76 -9.04
N CYS A 384 -11.76 18.60 -8.46
CA CYS A 384 -12.72 17.52 -8.18
C CYS A 384 -13.48 17.68 -6.85
N GLY A 385 -13.14 18.71 -6.06
CA GLY A 385 -13.73 18.98 -4.75
C GLY A 385 -12.95 18.43 -3.55
N LEU A 386 -11.92 17.59 -3.78
CA LEU A 386 -10.99 17.19 -2.71
C LEU A 386 -9.80 18.12 -2.66
N ALA A 387 -9.48 18.57 -1.45
CA ALA A 387 -8.30 19.42 -1.18
C ALA A 387 -7.02 18.58 -1.05
N GLY A 388 -5.88 19.27 -1.09
CA GLY A 388 -4.56 18.71 -0.85
C GLY A 388 -3.80 18.36 -2.13
N PRO A 389 -2.52 17.93 -1.98
CA PRO A 389 -1.65 17.58 -3.09
C PRO A 389 -2.11 16.30 -3.81
N THR A 390 -1.68 16.19 -5.07
CA THR A 390 -2.02 15.06 -5.91
C THR A 390 -0.80 14.56 -6.68
N LEU A 391 -0.81 13.27 -7.06
CA LEU A 391 0.11 12.74 -8.05
C LEU A 391 -0.60 12.63 -9.40
N ALA A 392 0.08 13.04 -10.46
CA ALA A 392 -0.43 12.84 -11.82
C ALA A 392 -0.27 11.37 -12.24
N ALA A 393 -1.25 10.83 -12.96
CA ALA A 393 -1.13 9.54 -13.62
C ALA A 393 -0.38 9.69 -14.96
N PRO A 394 0.32 8.64 -15.44
CA PRO A 394 0.60 7.38 -14.74
C PRO A 394 1.77 7.52 -13.74
N ILE A 395 1.77 6.69 -12.70
CA ILE A 395 2.93 6.49 -11.83
C ILE A 395 3.77 5.36 -12.45
N VAL A 396 5.08 5.58 -12.61
CA VAL A 396 5.98 4.64 -13.27
C VAL A 396 7.17 4.28 -12.37
N ARG A 397 7.81 3.13 -12.63
CA ARG A 397 9.06 2.79 -11.94
C ARG A 397 10.16 3.78 -12.32
N ALA A 398 10.88 4.29 -11.33
CA ALA A 398 12.06 5.11 -11.55
C ALA A 398 13.19 4.28 -12.19
N ALA A 399 13.94 4.89 -13.10
CA ALA A 399 15.11 4.26 -13.70
C ALA A 399 16.12 3.87 -12.60
N GLY A 400 16.65 2.65 -12.67
CA GLY A 400 17.64 2.14 -11.70
C GLY A 400 17.07 1.75 -10.33
N ALA A 401 15.76 1.83 -10.10
CA ALA A 401 15.15 1.47 -8.82
C ALA A 401 15.27 -0.03 -8.47
N GLY A 402 15.63 -0.89 -9.41
CA GLY A 402 15.86 -2.32 -9.19
C GLY A 402 17.33 -2.73 -9.01
N GLU A 403 18.28 -1.87 -9.34
CA GLU A 403 19.72 -2.22 -9.41
C GLU A 403 20.56 -1.70 -8.24
N ARG A 404 20.07 -0.78 -7.43
CA ARG A 404 20.80 -0.28 -6.27
C ARG A 404 20.23 -0.88 -4.97
N GLY A 405 20.52 -2.16 -4.76
CA GLY A 405 20.59 -2.69 -3.40
C GLY A 405 21.62 -1.91 -2.61
N CYS A 406 21.35 -1.65 -1.34
CA CYS A 406 22.17 -0.89 -0.39
C CYS A 406 23.65 -0.88 -0.75
N ALA A 407 24.29 0.30 -0.67
CA ALA A 407 25.74 0.39 -0.55
C ALA A 407 26.16 -0.58 0.56
N THR A 408 26.74 -1.70 0.20
CA THR A 408 27.57 -2.51 1.08
C THR A 408 28.65 -1.58 1.58
N VAL A 409 28.66 -1.31 2.87
CA VAL A 409 29.87 -0.83 3.55
C VAL A 409 30.85 -1.97 3.34
N GLU A 410 31.72 -1.84 2.34
CA GLU A 410 32.91 -2.67 2.23
C GLU A 410 33.76 -2.35 3.46
N GLY A 411 33.71 -3.23 4.43
CA GLY A 411 34.64 -3.26 5.52
C GLY A 411 36.04 -3.49 4.92
N GLY A 412 36.81 -2.40 4.82
CA GLY A 412 38.20 -2.47 4.48
C GLY A 412 38.89 -3.34 5.50
N ALA A 413 39.25 -4.57 5.11
CA ALA A 413 40.31 -5.33 5.76
C ALA A 413 41.64 -4.72 5.31
N GLY A 414 42.34 -4.10 6.22
CA GLY A 414 43.70 -3.66 6.11
C GLY A 414 44.37 -3.85 7.48
#